data_f806ad69c60119a22f1e06bce271f640
#
_entry.id   f806ad69c60119a22f1e06bce271f640
#
_cell.length_a   1.000
_cell.length_b   1.000
_cell.length_c   1.000
_cell.angle_alpha   90.00
_cell.angle_beta   90.00
_cell.angle_gamma   90.00
#
_symmetry.space_group_name_H-M   'P 1'
#
loop_
_entity.id
_entity.type
_entity.pdbx_description
1 polymer ?
#
loop_
_entity_poly.entity_id
_entity_poly.type
_entity_poly.pdbx_seq_one_letter_code
_entity_poly.pdbx_strand_id
1 'polypeptide(L)'
;NLLTHLEYARVKYLVKSGKSFKQAKEQAESEILKSFAITDKIASPEKVSLTDCDKNANILLAISSIMLYDKSEAEFSEFIAKFSNDLEKDGTIDNSQLKETIKKGQENCHPSQIKKKMEEYYQSKGSNVAIGNFSQFIDFNGDGVIDDKGNYSAPIEVSLLA
;
A
#
# COMPACT_ATOMS: atom_id res chain seq x y z
N ASN A 1 9.12 7.05 4.30
CA ASN A 1 7.73 6.74 4.01
C ASN A 1 7.35 5.32 4.45
N LEU A 2 6.11 4.89 4.20
CA LEU A 2 5.61 3.60 4.65
C LEU A 2 6.46 2.42 4.15
N LEU A 3 6.80 2.38 2.88
CA LEU A 3 7.56 1.27 2.29
C LEU A 3 8.92 1.07 2.96
N THR A 4 9.61 2.15 3.31
CA THR A 4 10.90 2.07 4.01
C THR A 4 10.78 1.53 5.43
N HIS A 5 9.63 1.70 6.08
CA HIS A 5 9.36 1.07 7.37
C HIS A 5 9.10 -0.43 7.23
N LEU A 6 8.34 -0.83 6.20
CA LEU A 6 8.00 -2.24 5.96
C LEU A 6 9.22 -3.08 5.58
N GLU A 7 10.14 -2.53 4.77
CA GLU A 7 11.33 -3.27 4.28
C GLU A 7 12.43 -3.46 5.32
N TYR A 8 12.47 -2.65 6.37
CA TYR A 8 13.62 -2.54 7.28
C TYR A 8 14.09 -3.87 7.86
N ALA A 9 13.18 -4.64 8.48
CA ALA A 9 13.52 -5.91 9.12
C ALA A 9 14.02 -6.93 8.09
N ARG A 10 13.34 -7.00 6.93
CA ARG A 10 13.69 -7.91 5.84
C ARG A 10 15.05 -7.58 5.24
N VAL A 11 15.33 -6.33 4.93
CA VAL A 11 16.62 -5.88 4.42
C VAL A 11 17.76 -6.24 5.40
N LYS A 12 17.54 -5.95 6.68
CA LYS A 12 18.51 -6.30 7.73
C LYS A 12 18.79 -7.80 7.80
N TYR A 13 17.77 -8.63 7.71
CA TYR A 13 17.91 -10.09 7.69
C TYR A 13 18.69 -10.57 6.46
N LEU A 14 18.33 -10.08 5.27
CA LEU A 14 18.99 -10.47 4.02
C LEU A 14 20.46 -10.06 3.97
N VAL A 15 20.80 -8.87 4.48
CA VAL A 15 22.19 -8.41 4.59
C VAL A 15 22.99 -9.31 5.55
N LYS A 16 22.42 -9.68 6.71
CA LYS A 16 23.03 -10.63 7.63
C LYS A 16 23.22 -12.02 7.02
N SER A 17 22.37 -12.38 6.07
CA SER A 17 22.46 -13.65 5.32
C SER A 17 23.42 -13.60 4.14
N GLY A 18 24.19 -12.50 3.98
CA GLY A 18 25.26 -12.38 2.99
C GLY A 18 24.91 -11.67 1.69
N LYS A 19 23.69 -11.09 1.56
CA LYS A 19 23.36 -10.26 0.40
C LYS A 19 23.99 -8.87 0.51
N SER A 20 24.32 -8.27 -0.64
CA SER A 20 24.65 -6.85 -0.67
C SER A 20 23.42 -6.01 -0.29
N PHE A 21 23.63 -4.83 0.26
CA PHE A 21 22.51 -3.93 0.65
C PHE A 21 21.56 -3.66 -0.52
N LYS A 22 22.09 -3.43 -1.72
CA LYS A 22 21.29 -3.22 -2.93
C LYS A 22 20.40 -4.42 -3.24
N GLN A 23 20.96 -5.62 -3.28
CA GLN A 23 20.20 -6.85 -3.54
C GLN A 23 19.15 -7.12 -2.46
N ALA A 24 19.49 -6.87 -1.20
CA ALA A 24 18.56 -7.03 -0.08
C ALA A 24 17.36 -6.07 -0.21
N LYS A 25 17.63 -4.82 -0.57
CA LYS A 25 16.60 -3.80 -0.81
C LYS A 25 15.67 -4.18 -1.96
N GLU A 26 16.23 -4.45 -3.14
CA GLU A 26 15.46 -4.85 -4.32
C GLU A 26 14.58 -6.08 -4.06
N GLN A 27 15.09 -7.04 -3.30
CA GLN A 27 14.33 -8.23 -2.92
C GLN A 27 13.20 -7.89 -1.95
N ALA A 28 13.48 -7.16 -0.86
CA ALA A 28 12.46 -6.80 0.14
C ALA A 28 11.34 -5.95 -0.48
N GLU A 29 11.67 -4.99 -1.33
CA GLU A 29 10.69 -4.20 -2.09
C GLU A 29 9.79 -5.09 -2.95
N SER A 30 10.36 -6.02 -3.71
CA SER A 30 9.58 -6.96 -4.54
C SER A 30 8.67 -7.86 -3.69
N GLU A 31 9.13 -8.33 -2.53
CA GLU A 31 8.35 -9.18 -1.63
C GLU A 31 7.19 -8.40 -0.98
N ILE A 32 7.41 -7.13 -0.60
CA ILE A 32 6.35 -6.24 -0.10
C ILE A 32 5.29 -6.03 -1.18
N LEU A 33 5.68 -5.66 -2.40
CA LEU A 33 4.73 -5.39 -3.48
C LEU A 33 3.89 -6.64 -3.80
N LYS A 34 4.50 -7.82 -3.81
CA LYS A 34 3.79 -9.10 -4.00
C LYS A 34 2.74 -9.37 -2.93
N SER A 35 2.96 -8.92 -1.69
CA SER A 35 1.97 -9.07 -0.61
C SER A 35 0.68 -8.29 -0.88
N PHE A 36 0.70 -7.36 -1.84
CA PHE A 36 -0.45 -6.59 -2.31
C PHE A 36 -0.84 -6.92 -3.76
N ALA A 37 -0.41 -8.07 -4.30
CA ALA A 37 -0.61 -8.50 -5.68
C ALA A 37 0.03 -7.59 -6.75
N ILE A 38 0.93 -6.68 -6.36
CA ILE A 38 1.61 -5.75 -7.26
C ILE A 38 2.85 -6.41 -7.85
N THR A 39 2.90 -6.55 -9.17
CA THR A 39 4.03 -7.15 -9.91
C THR A 39 4.99 -6.11 -10.49
N ASP A 40 4.63 -4.83 -10.41
CA ASP A 40 5.45 -3.72 -10.84
C ASP A 40 6.70 -3.57 -9.97
N LYS A 41 7.66 -2.79 -10.46
CA LYS A 41 8.81 -2.34 -9.66
C LYS A 41 8.61 -0.90 -9.24
N ILE A 42 9.04 -0.59 -8.02
CA ILE A 42 9.14 0.78 -7.53
C ILE A 42 10.59 1.22 -7.56
N ALA A 43 10.85 2.45 -8.00
CA ALA A 43 12.19 3.00 -8.05
C ALA A 43 12.43 3.90 -6.83
N SER A 44 13.49 3.58 -6.07
CA SER A 44 13.92 4.41 -4.93
C SER A 44 12.76 4.79 -3.99
N PRO A 45 12.13 3.83 -3.29
CA PRO A 45 10.95 4.10 -2.44
C PRO A 45 11.15 5.27 -1.47
N GLU A 46 12.37 5.45 -1.00
CA GLU A 46 12.74 6.55 -0.07
C GLU A 46 12.55 7.95 -0.66
N LYS A 47 12.52 8.08 -1.98
CA LYS A 47 12.36 9.35 -2.70
C LYS A 47 10.92 9.62 -3.14
N VAL A 48 10.05 8.63 -3.02
CA VAL A 48 8.66 8.75 -3.48
C VAL A 48 7.88 9.68 -2.57
N SER A 49 7.28 10.70 -3.17
CA SER A 49 6.29 11.56 -2.54
C SER A 49 4.88 11.20 -3.03
N LEU A 50 3.90 11.25 -2.15
CA LEU A 50 2.48 11.03 -2.50
C LEU A 50 1.93 12.07 -3.49
N THR A 51 2.64 13.19 -3.65
CA THR A 51 2.26 14.31 -4.52
C THR A 51 2.93 14.30 -5.90
N ASP A 52 3.77 13.29 -6.18
CA ASP A 52 4.50 13.20 -7.43
C ASP A 52 3.61 12.83 -8.63
N CYS A 53 2.43 12.29 -8.38
CA CYS A 53 1.45 11.90 -9.39
C CYS A 53 1.99 10.91 -10.44
N ASP A 54 3.06 10.21 -10.12
CA ASP A 54 3.69 9.19 -10.95
C ASP A 54 3.30 7.77 -10.54
N LYS A 55 3.82 6.78 -11.26
CA LYS A 55 3.58 5.37 -10.96
C LYS A 55 4.00 4.98 -9.53
N ASN A 56 5.15 5.45 -9.08
CA ASN A 56 5.68 5.11 -7.76
C ASN A 56 4.81 5.70 -6.65
N ALA A 57 4.37 6.94 -6.81
CA ALA A 57 3.42 7.59 -5.91
C ALA A 57 2.08 6.84 -5.84
N ASN A 58 1.58 6.40 -6.99
CA ASN A 58 0.34 5.63 -7.07
C ASN A 58 0.45 4.27 -6.37
N ILE A 59 1.57 3.56 -6.50
CA ILE A 59 1.83 2.33 -5.76
C ILE A 59 1.86 2.59 -4.26
N LEU A 60 2.59 3.61 -3.81
CA LEU A 60 2.65 3.98 -2.39
C LEU A 60 1.27 4.35 -1.84
N LEU A 61 0.46 5.08 -2.60
CA LEU A 61 -0.92 5.44 -2.25
C LEU A 61 -1.82 4.22 -2.13
N ALA A 62 -1.74 3.28 -3.07
CA ALA A 62 -2.52 2.05 -3.05
C ALA A 62 -2.23 1.24 -1.78
N ILE A 63 -0.95 0.96 -1.50
CA ILE A 63 -0.53 0.22 -0.30
C ILE A 63 -0.95 0.96 0.98
N SER A 64 -0.71 2.28 1.03
CA SER A 64 -1.08 3.09 2.20
C SER A 64 -2.59 3.06 2.45
N SER A 65 -3.40 3.16 1.40
CA SER A 65 -4.87 3.13 1.51
C SER A 65 -5.39 1.79 2.00
N ILE A 66 -4.83 0.69 1.51
CA ILE A 66 -5.16 -0.67 1.95
C ILE A 66 -4.79 -0.86 3.43
N MET A 67 -3.59 -0.47 3.80
CA MET A 67 -3.08 -0.67 5.16
C MET A 67 -3.76 0.22 6.20
N LEU A 68 -4.20 1.42 5.81
CA LEU A 68 -4.90 2.37 6.70
C LEU A 68 -6.40 2.07 6.84
N TYR A 69 -6.96 1.23 5.97
CA TYR A 69 -8.39 0.97 5.98
C TYR A 69 -8.87 0.54 7.38
N ASP A 70 -9.88 1.26 7.89
CA ASP A 70 -10.56 1.00 9.17
C ASP A 70 -9.60 0.85 10.38
N LYS A 71 -8.57 1.70 10.45
CA LYS A 71 -7.59 1.68 11.54
C LYS A 71 -7.39 3.05 12.17
N SER A 72 -7.30 3.05 13.48
CA SER A 72 -6.71 4.16 14.25
C SER A 72 -5.20 4.23 14.03
N GLU A 73 -4.56 5.33 14.45
CA GLU A 73 -3.10 5.48 14.38
C GLU A 73 -2.36 4.38 15.16
N ALA A 74 -2.87 3.99 16.31
CA ALA A 74 -2.28 2.92 17.13
C ALA A 74 -2.36 1.57 16.43
N GLU A 75 -3.52 1.21 15.89
CA GLU A 75 -3.74 -0.03 15.13
C GLU A 75 -2.91 -0.07 13.85
N PHE A 76 -2.76 1.06 13.17
CA PHE A 76 -1.91 1.17 12.00
C PHE A 76 -0.43 0.94 12.34
N SER A 77 0.05 1.54 13.44
CA SER A 77 1.43 1.34 13.91
C SER A 77 1.69 -0.12 14.29
N GLU A 78 0.74 -0.75 14.97
CA GLU A 78 0.81 -2.18 15.31
C GLU A 78 0.81 -3.07 14.06
N PHE A 79 -0.02 -2.73 13.07
CA PHE A 79 -0.09 -3.45 11.80
C PHE A 79 1.22 -3.39 11.03
N ILE A 80 1.86 -2.20 10.93
CA ILE A 80 3.19 -2.04 10.33
C ILE A 80 4.21 -2.96 11.01
N ALA A 81 4.24 -2.97 12.36
CA ALA A 81 5.18 -3.79 13.11
C ALA A 81 4.95 -5.28 12.86
N LYS A 82 3.71 -5.75 12.91
CA LYS A 82 3.35 -7.15 12.64
C LYS A 82 3.70 -7.57 11.22
N PHE A 83 3.40 -6.72 10.22
CA PHE A 83 3.73 -6.96 8.82
C PHE A 83 5.25 -7.10 8.62
N SER A 84 6.02 -6.14 9.14
CA SER A 84 7.48 -6.14 9.01
C SER A 84 8.12 -7.36 9.69
N ASN A 85 7.61 -7.78 10.83
CA ASN A 85 8.09 -8.96 11.55
C ASN A 85 7.77 -10.27 10.82
N ASP A 86 6.57 -10.39 10.26
CA ASP A 86 6.14 -11.58 9.52
C ASP A 86 7.00 -11.75 8.25
N LEU A 87 7.25 -10.65 7.53
CA LEU A 87 8.05 -10.62 6.32
C LEU A 87 9.55 -10.90 6.57
N GLU A 88 10.07 -10.70 7.79
CA GLU A 88 11.50 -10.63 8.10
C GLU A 88 12.29 -11.82 7.56
N LYS A 89 11.84 -13.06 7.81
CA LYS A 89 12.68 -14.26 7.61
C LYS A 89 12.60 -14.84 6.21
N ASP A 90 11.43 -14.95 5.64
CA ASP A 90 11.18 -15.65 4.38
C ASP A 90 10.66 -14.76 3.25
N GLY A 91 10.24 -13.52 3.58
CA GLY A 91 9.74 -12.56 2.58
C GLY A 91 8.30 -12.79 2.16
N THR A 92 7.55 -13.54 2.98
CA THR A 92 6.12 -13.79 2.76
C THR A 92 5.28 -13.33 3.95
N ILE A 93 4.03 -13.01 3.71
CA ILE A 93 3.07 -12.77 4.77
C ILE A 93 2.32 -14.07 4.99
N ASP A 94 2.64 -14.76 6.08
CA ASP A 94 2.04 -16.06 6.42
C ASP A 94 0.94 -15.96 7.46
N ASN A 95 0.97 -14.93 8.27
CA ASN A 95 -0.04 -14.66 9.29
C ASN A 95 -1.43 -14.45 8.65
N SER A 96 -2.38 -15.34 8.98
CA SER A 96 -3.73 -15.33 8.41
C SER A 96 -4.50 -14.04 8.73
N GLN A 97 -4.27 -13.46 9.92
CA GLN A 97 -4.92 -12.21 10.31
C GLN A 97 -4.40 -11.00 9.52
N LEU A 98 -3.09 -10.98 9.20
CA LEU A 98 -2.53 -9.96 8.31
C LEU A 98 -3.09 -10.10 6.89
N LYS A 99 -3.15 -11.32 6.35
CA LYS A 99 -3.74 -11.59 5.03
C LYS A 99 -5.20 -11.11 4.96
N GLU A 100 -5.99 -11.47 5.96
CA GLU A 100 -7.40 -11.05 6.03
C GLU A 100 -7.54 -9.52 6.14
N THR A 101 -6.66 -8.87 6.90
CA THR A 101 -6.67 -7.42 7.04
C THR A 101 -6.30 -6.73 5.72
N ILE A 102 -5.30 -7.24 4.98
CA ILE A 102 -4.95 -6.74 3.66
C ILE A 102 -6.12 -6.91 2.70
N LYS A 103 -6.71 -8.09 2.65
CA LYS A 103 -7.86 -8.39 1.81
C LYS A 103 -9.04 -7.45 2.07
N LYS A 104 -9.40 -7.23 3.33
CA LYS A 104 -10.46 -6.26 3.70
C LYS A 104 -10.12 -4.85 3.24
N GLY A 105 -8.88 -4.43 3.35
CA GLY A 105 -8.42 -3.14 2.84
C GLY A 105 -8.55 -3.05 1.33
N GLN A 106 -8.21 -4.10 0.58
CA GLN A 106 -8.35 -4.17 -0.87
C GLN A 106 -9.82 -4.09 -1.30
N GLU A 107 -10.67 -4.90 -0.70
CA GLU A 107 -12.10 -4.98 -1.05
C GLU A 107 -12.90 -3.72 -0.71
N ASN A 108 -12.48 -2.95 0.29
CA ASN A 108 -13.29 -1.87 0.87
C ASN A 108 -12.67 -0.47 0.80
N CYS A 109 -11.44 -0.31 0.31
CA CYS A 109 -10.91 1.04 0.13
C CYS A 109 -11.62 1.75 -1.05
N HIS A 110 -11.76 3.07 -0.92
CA HIS A 110 -12.44 3.91 -1.90
C HIS A 110 -11.46 4.92 -2.52
N PRO A 111 -10.68 4.55 -3.56
CA PRO A 111 -9.62 5.39 -4.10
C PRO A 111 -10.09 6.78 -4.56
N SER A 112 -11.27 6.87 -5.18
CA SER A 112 -11.82 8.15 -5.64
C SER A 112 -12.13 9.11 -4.49
N GLN A 113 -12.65 8.60 -3.38
CA GLN A 113 -12.93 9.40 -2.18
C GLN A 113 -11.64 9.80 -1.48
N ILE A 114 -10.67 8.91 -1.38
CA ILE A 114 -9.35 9.21 -0.79
C ILE A 114 -8.66 10.29 -1.61
N LYS A 115 -8.60 10.14 -2.93
CA LYS A 115 -8.06 11.15 -3.85
C LYS A 115 -8.71 12.50 -3.61
N LYS A 116 -10.03 12.57 -3.65
CA LYS A 116 -10.77 13.82 -3.44
C LYS A 116 -10.43 14.48 -2.10
N LYS A 117 -10.45 13.72 -1.01
CA LYS A 117 -10.10 14.25 0.32
C LYS A 117 -8.67 14.75 0.41
N MET A 118 -7.72 14.08 -0.23
CA MET A 118 -6.32 14.53 -0.27
C MET A 118 -6.19 15.83 -1.06
N GLU A 119 -6.79 15.94 -2.22
CA GLU A 119 -6.77 17.14 -3.05
C GLU A 119 -7.41 18.33 -2.31
N GLU A 120 -8.56 18.13 -1.65
CA GLU A 120 -9.22 19.13 -0.80
C GLU A 120 -8.32 19.56 0.39
N TYR A 121 -7.63 18.61 1.03
CA TYR A 121 -6.70 18.93 2.12
C TYR A 121 -5.54 19.81 1.63
N TYR A 122 -4.90 19.48 0.54
CA TYR A 122 -3.81 20.29 -0.01
C TYR A 122 -4.30 21.66 -0.47
N GLN A 123 -5.47 21.74 -1.09
CA GLN A 123 -6.10 23.01 -1.48
C GLN A 123 -6.36 23.90 -0.25
N SER A 124 -6.84 23.33 0.85
CA SER A 124 -7.04 24.09 2.11
C SER A 124 -5.74 24.64 2.71
N LYS A 125 -4.60 24.05 2.34
CA LYS A 125 -3.25 24.51 2.72
C LYS A 125 -2.63 25.45 1.69
N GLY A 126 -3.39 25.89 0.69
CA GLY A 126 -2.90 26.79 -0.36
C GLY A 126 -2.05 26.10 -1.43
N SER A 127 -2.07 24.79 -1.51
CA SER A 127 -1.32 24.01 -2.47
C SER A 127 -2.25 23.31 -3.46
N ASN A 128 -2.00 23.46 -4.74
CA ASN A 128 -2.80 22.83 -5.79
C ASN A 128 -2.11 21.55 -6.26
N VAL A 129 -2.34 20.46 -5.54
CA VAL A 129 -1.72 19.14 -5.80
C VAL A 129 -2.75 18.25 -6.50
N ALA A 130 -2.36 17.66 -7.62
CA ALA A 130 -3.12 16.59 -8.24
C ALA A 130 -2.67 15.24 -7.67
N ILE A 131 -3.61 14.40 -7.30
CA ILE A 131 -3.35 13.02 -6.84
C ILE A 131 -3.59 12.07 -8.01
N GLY A 132 -2.64 11.17 -8.25
CA GLY A 132 -2.70 10.20 -9.33
C GLY A 132 -3.82 9.16 -9.17
N ASN A 133 -4.09 8.42 -10.23
CA ASN A 133 -5.03 7.30 -10.19
C ASN A 133 -4.32 6.03 -9.70
N PHE A 134 -4.48 5.72 -8.42
CA PHE A 134 -3.85 4.57 -7.79
C PHE A 134 -4.75 3.32 -7.72
N SER A 135 -6.01 3.41 -8.15
CA SER A 135 -6.93 2.27 -8.17
C SER A 135 -6.42 1.10 -9.02
N GLN A 136 -5.62 1.39 -10.05
CA GLN A 136 -5.00 0.38 -10.91
C GLN A 136 -3.97 -0.52 -10.21
N PHE A 137 -3.61 -0.25 -8.96
CA PHE A 137 -2.70 -1.03 -8.14
C PHE A 137 -3.40 -1.71 -6.97
N ILE A 138 -4.72 -1.84 -7.03
CA ILE A 138 -5.53 -2.49 -6.00
C ILE A 138 -6.23 -3.71 -6.58
N ASP A 139 -6.06 -4.84 -5.93
CA ASP A 139 -6.79 -6.07 -6.19
C ASP A 139 -8.12 -6.02 -5.40
N PHE A 140 -9.18 -5.53 -6.03
CA PHE A 140 -10.47 -5.28 -5.36
C PHE A 140 -11.26 -6.54 -5.04
N ASN A 141 -11.02 -7.64 -5.73
CA ASN A 141 -11.71 -8.91 -5.48
C ASN A 141 -10.92 -9.84 -4.56
N GLY A 142 -9.65 -9.50 -4.26
CA GLY A 142 -8.80 -10.23 -3.33
C GLY A 142 -8.38 -11.62 -3.82
N ASP A 143 -8.35 -11.83 -5.14
CA ASP A 143 -7.94 -13.11 -5.73
C ASP A 143 -6.42 -13.25 -5.97
N GLY A 144 -5.67 -12.19 -5.69
CA GLY A 144 -4.21 -12.14 -5.85
C GLY A 144 -3.76 -11.65 -7.22
N VAL A 145 -4.66 -11.15 -8.05
CA VAL A 145 -4.37 -10.62 -9.39
C VAL A 145 -5.00 -9.25 -9.58
N ILE A 146 -4.22 -8.29 -10.03
CA ILE A 146 -4.74 -6.96 -10.38
C ILE A 146 -5.19 -6.98 -11.83
N ASP A 147 -6.39 -7.41 -12.09
CA ASP A 147 -7.02 -7.42 -13.42
C ASP A 147 -8.34 -6.62 -13.49
N ASP A 148 -8.83 -6.14 -12.36
CA ASP A 148 -10.09 -5.40 -12.20
C ASP A 148 -10.08 -3.99 -12.83
N LYS A 149 -9.17 -3.73 -13.74
CA LYS A 149 -8.92 -2.41 -14.35
C LYS A 149 -10.20 -1.79 -14.90
N GLY A 150 -10.86 -1.01 -14.06
CA GLY A 150 -11.98 -0.16 -14.45
C GLY A 150 -13.38 -0.73 -14.22
N ASN A 151 -13.53 -1.92 -13.67
CA ASN A 151 -14.83 -2.52 -13.39
C ASN A 151 -15.30 -2.36 -11.93
N TYR A 152 -14.54 -1.68 -11.08
CA TYR A 152 -15.00 -1.35 -9.75
C TYR A 152 -16.02 -0.21 -9.84
N SER A 153 -17.29 -0.57 -9.93
CA SER A 153 -18.38 0.32 -9.54
C SER A 153 -18.38 0.39 -8.02
N ALA A 154 -17.97 1.54 -7.47
CA ALA A 154 -18.16 1.80 -6.04
C ALA A 154 -19.57 1.35 -5.64
N PRO A 155 -19.73 0.67 -4.49
CA PRO A 155 -21.07 0.37 -3.99
C PRO A 155 -21.87 1.67 -4.04
N ILE A 156 -23.05 1.63 -4.67
CA ILE A 156 -23.96 2.76 -4.68
C ILE A 156 -24.24 3.01 -3.21
N GLU A 157 -23.77 4.13 -2.66
CA GLU A 157 -24.28 4.60 -1.38
C GLU A 157 -25.77 4.78 -1.56
N VAL A 158 -26.54 3.81 -1.10
CA VAL A 158 -27.95 4.00 -0.86
C VAL A 158 -28.02 4.99 0.29
N SER A 159 -28.05 6.27 -0.06
CA SER A 159 -28.39 7.35 0.86
C SER A 159 -29.77 7.02 1.39
N LEU A 160 -29.85 6.42 2.56
CA LEU A 160 -31.04 6.39 3.36
C LEU A 160 -31.32 7.83 3.83
N LEU A 161 -31.89 8.61 2.91
CA LEU A 161 -32.65 9.78 3.27
C LEU A 161 -33.95 9.28 3.89
N ALA A 162 -33.98 9.22 5.19
CA ALA A 162 -35.18 9.24 5.98
C ALA A 162 -35.10 10.42 6.93
#